data_070d2adba17eaefa5522c59ca88d0d43
#
_entry.id   070d2adba17eaefa5522c59ca88d0d43
#
_cell.length_a   1.000
_cell.length_b   1.000
_cell.length_c   1.000
_cell.angle_alpha   90.00
_cell.angle_beta   90.00
_cell.angle_gamma   90.00
#
_symmetry.space_group_name_H-M   'P 1'
#
loop_
_entity.id
_entity.type
_entity.pdbx_description
1 polymer ?
#
loop_
_entity_poly.entity_id
_entity_poly.type
_entity_poly.pdbx_seq_one_letter_code
_entity_poly.pdbx_strand_id
1 'polypeptide(L)'
;MPGRISIWIGILAATLAWAQSEQGRDVPPAPGGGATKTEGETSAGTPAPRMLSSDEIKQLIQKVADNDLVNEKKLHDYTYTERSEQRNRNGKGEVTKTETRTYEVLEIYGEQVNRLVAKDDKPLSARDAAKEDEKIQKIIDKRKHESNSDREKRLKKEEKERQDGREFVKEIAAAYNFTQTGTELVAGRETYVIAAEPRPGFAPTRKEAKVLPKIRGRVWIDAAENQWVKIDAETIATISFGLFLARLHKGTHIVTEQMRVNDEVWLPRHTAVHVDVRLALLKNFDADLDVVDKDYKKFHAQTKIVGIEEMKQ
;
A
#
# COMPACT_ATOMS: atom_id res chain seq x y z
N MET A 1 -7.58 3.76 13.47
CA MET A 1 -7.57 3.27 12.09
C MET A 1 -7.04 1.86 12.16
N PRO A 2 -7.56 0.86 11.45
CA PRO A 2 -7.00 -0.48 11.49
C PRO A 2 -5.59 -0.43 10.91
N GLY A 3 -4.66 -1.11 11.59
CA GLY A 3 -3.29 -1.28 11.13
C GLY A 3 -3.30 -1.80 9.69
N ARG A 4 -2.30 -1.43 8.92
CA ARG A 4 -2.08 -1.86 7.53
C ARG A 4 -1.98 -3.40 7.47
N ILE A 5 -3.12 -4.05 7.55
CA ILE A 5 -3.21 -5.49 7.31
C ILE A 5 -2.96 -5.69 5.83
N SER A 6 -1.86 -6.36 5.54
CA SER A 6 -1.48 -6.84 4.22
C SER A 6 -1.79 -5.83 3.10
N ILE A 7 -0.77 -5.31 2.47
CA ILE A 7 -0.77 -4.33 1.39
C ILE A 7 -1.98 -4.48 0.42
N TRP A 8 -2.47 -5.69 0.20
CA TRP A 8 -3.62 -6.01 -0.66
C TRP A 8 -4.98 -5.57 -0.10
N ILE A 9 -5.24 -5.74 1.20
CA ILE A 9 -6.52 -5.38 1.83
C ILE A 9 -6.48 -3.90 2.24
N GLY A 10 -5.33 -3.39 2.66
CA GLY A 10 -5.15 -1.99 3.07
C GLY A 10 -5.35 -1.00 1.92
N ILE A 11 -4.86 -1.30 0.72
CA ILE A 11 -5.04 -0.45 -0.47
C ILE A 11 -6.52 -0.39 -0.87
N LEU A 12 -7.22 -1.53 -0.87
CA LEU A 12 -8.67 -1.59 -1.13
C LEU A 12 -9.51 -0.90 -0.04
N ALA A 13 -9.10 -0.96 1.23
CA ALA A 13 -9.78 -0.29 2.35
C ALA A 13 -9.50 1.22 2.42
N ALA A 14 -8.29 1.66 2.07
CA ALA A 14 -7.91 3.07 2.07
C ALA A 14 -8.66 3.85 0.98
N THR A 15 -8.88 3.26 -0.21
CA THR A 15 -9.68 3.90 -1.27
C THR A 15 -11.15 4.06 -0.90
N LEU A 16 -11.71 3.14 -0.11
CA LEU A 16 -13.09 3.23 0.38
C LEU A 16 -13.25 4.26 1.50
N ALA A 17 -12.28 4.41 2.40
CA ALA A 17 -12.32 5.40 3.49
C ALA A 17 -12.19 6.85 2.95
N TRP A 18 -11.44 7.05 1.86
CA TRP A 18 -11.28 8.35 1.21
C TRP A 18 -12.55 8.84 0.50
N ALA A 19 -13.29 7.93 -0.14
CA ALA A 19 -14.54 8.26 -0.83
C ALA A 19 -15.64 8.81 0.10
N GLN A 20 -15.53 8.62 1.40
CA GLN A 20 -16.51 9.12 2.38
C GLN A 20 -16.19 10.51 2.94
N SER A 21 -14.98 11.07 2.70
CA SER A 21 -14.55 12.35 3.29
C SER A 21 -14.80 13.59 2.42
N GLU A 22 -15.34 13.44 1.21
CA GLU A 22 -15.58 14.58 0.30
C GLU A 22 -17.04 15.01 0.23
N GLN A 23 -17.38 16.06 0.98
CA GLN A 23 -18.48 16.96 0.65
C GLN A 23 -17.93 18.37 0.39
N GLY A 24 -17.96 18.76 -0.88
CA GLY A 24 -18.10 20.16 -1.36
C GLY A 24 -16.83 20.98 -1.61
N ARG A 25 -16.52 21.22 -2.90
CA ARG A 25 -16.36 22.56 -3.53
C ARG A 25 -15.84 22.44 -4.95
N ASP A 26 -16.49 23.16 -5.86
CA ASP A 26 -16.14 23.29 -7.30
C ASP A 26 -14.98 24.25 -7.51
N VAL A 27 -14.03 23.92 -8.44
CA VAL A 27 -13.07 24.85 -9.08
C VAL A 27 -12.64 24.28 -10.44
N PRO A 28 -12.43 25.13 -11.50
CA PRO A 28 -12.31 24.73 -12.90
C PRO A 28 -10.89 24.32 -13.39
N PRO A 29 -10.73 23.79 -14.62
CA PRO A 29 -9.58 23.01 -15.04
C PRO A 29 -8.43 23.82 -15.68
N ALA A 30 -7.22 23.27 -15.70
CA ALA A 30 -6.06 23.73 -16.45
C ALA A 30 -5.38 22.59 -17.25
N PRO A 31 -4.59 22.88 -18.31
CA PRO A 31 -4.41 22.01 -19.47
C PRO A 31 -3.17 21.08 -19.41
N GLY A 32 -3.18 20.07 -20.29
CA GLY A 32 -2.30 18.92 -20.33
C GLY A 32 -0.86 19.15 -20.88
N GLY A 33 -0.02 18.14 -20.73
CA GLY A 33 1.36 18.05 -21.22
C GLY A 33 1.84 16.61 -21.41
N GLY A 34 2.48 16.37 -22.54
CA GLY A 34 2.66 15.14 -23.27
C GLY A 34 3.70 14.12 -22.80
N ALA A 35 3.57 12.95 -23.38
CA ALA A 35 4.40 11.76 -23.21
C ALA A 35 5.68 11.81 -24.09
N THR A 36 6.78 11.30 -23.54
CA THR A 36 8.00 11.00 -24.32
C THR A 36 8.33 9.51 -24.22
N LYS A 37 8.43 8.86 -25.36
CA LYS A 37 8.95 7.49 -25.54
C LYS A 37 10.48 7.53 -25.54
N THR A 38 11.12 6.53 -24.96
CA THR A 38 12.55 6.24 -25.21
C THR A 38 12.69 4.76 -25.57
N GLU A 39 13.35 4.52 -26.69
CA GLU A 39 13.62 3.23 -27.31
C GLU A 39 14.84 2.54 -26.70
N GLY A 40 14.90 1.21 -26.91
CA GLY A 40 15.76 0.27 -26.26
C GLY A 40 17.23 0.28 -26.70
N GLU A 41 18.05 -0.26 -25.82
CA GLU A 41 19.39 -0.74 -26.13
C GLU A 41 19.53 -2.24 -25.83
N THR A 42 20.01 -2.94 -26.82
CA THR A 42 20.29 -4.38 -26.83
C THR A 42 21.65 -4.60 -26.17
N SER A 43 21.71 -5.33 -25.07
CA SER A 43 22.97 -5.77 -24.44
C SER A 43 23.19 -7.26 -24.67
N ALA A 44 24.42 -7.60 -25.09
CA ALA A 44 24.88 -8.93 -25.42
C ALA A 44 25.23 -9.78 -24.17
N GLY A 45 24.84 -11.08 -24.21
CA GLY A 45 25.59 -12.14 -23.56
C GLY A 45 25.50 -12.28 -22.03
N THR A 46 24.30 -12.22 -21.45
CA THR A 46 24.08 -12.74 -20.08
C THR A 46 23.71 -14.24 -20.16
N PRO A 47 24.25 -15.11 -19.28
CA PRO A 47 23.83 -16.51 -19.24
C PRO A 47 22.32 -16.59 -19.05
N ALA A 48 21.69 -17.56 -19.70
CA ALA A 48 20.22 -17.71 -19.63
C ALA A 48 19.77 -17.72 -18.16
N PRO A 49 18.78 -16.91 -17.79
CA PRO A 49 18.35 -16.79 -16.41
C PRO A 49 17.89 -18.15 -15.87
N ARG A 50 18.30 -18.49 -14.66
CA ARG A 50 17.87 -19.72 -13.99
C ARG A 50 16.36 -19.74 -13.89
N MET A 51 15.72 -20.74 -14.48
CA MET A 51 14.30 -21.01 -14.32
C MET A 51 14.07 -21.87 -13.07
N LEU A 52 13.20 -21.42 -12.19
CA LEU A 52 12.80 -22.12 -10.98
C LEU A 52 11.74 -23.18 -11.33
N SER A 53 11.81 -24.33 -10.70
CA SER A 53 10.75 -25.34 -10.74
C SER A 53 9.49 -24.84 -9.99
N SER A 54 8.34 -25.48 -10.22
CA SER A 54 7.09 -25.14 -9.55
C SER A 54 7.20 -25.24 -8.01
N ASP A 55 7.97 -26.18 -7.49
CA ASP A 55 8.14 -26.34 -6.05
C ASP A 55 9.11 -25.29 -5.46
N GLU A 56 10.17 -24.91 -6.20
CA GLU A 56 11.03 -23.80 -5.83
C GLU A 56 10.24 -22.49 -5.80
N ILE A 57 9.34 -22.23 -6.75
CA ILE A 57 8.49 -21.05 -6.77
C ILE A 57 7.57 -21.03 -5.55
N LYS A 58 6.94 -22.15 -5.18
CA LYS A 58 6.10 -22.21 -3.97
C LYS A 58 6.88 -21.91 -2.71
N GLN A 59 8.10 -22.47 -2.57
CA GLN A 59 8.98 -22.19 -1.44
C GLN A 59 9.41 -20.71 -1.42
N LEU A 60 9.70 -20.13 -2.59
CA LEU A 60 10.04 -18.72 -2.74
C LEU A 60 8.88 -17.83 -2.28
N ILE A 61 7.64 -18.09 -2.74
CA ILE A 61 6.45 -17.33 -2.33
C ILE A 61 6.24 -17.42 -0.81
N GLN A 62 6.44 -18.58 -0.20
CA GLN A 62 6.34 -18.71 1.26
C GLN A 62 7.41 -17.86 1.98
N LYS A 63 8.67 -17.91 1.51
CA LYS A 63 9.75 -17.07 2.07
C LYS A 63 9.48 -15.58 1.94
N VAL A 64 8.99 -15.15 0.78
CA VAL A 64 8.59 -13.75 0.54
C VAL A 64 7.55 -13.31 1.56
N ALA A 65 6.55 -14.14 1.81
CA ALA A 65 5.52 -13.87 2.78
C ALA A 65 6.04 -13.73 4.22
N ASP A 66 6.95 -14.64 4.62
CA ASP A 66 7.56 -14.61 5.94
C ASP A 66 8.46 -13.36 6.11
N ASN A 67 9.20 -12.98 5.08
CA ASN A 67 10.03 -11.78 5.05
C ASN A 67 9.20 -10.50 5.11
N ASP A 68 8.06 -10.45 4.42
CA ASP A 68 7.16 -9.29 4.44
C ASP A 68 6.63 -9.02 5.86
N LEU A 69 6.28 -10.06 6.60
CA LEU A 69 5.87 -9.96 8.01
C LEU A 69 6.99 -9.42 8.93
N VAL A 70 8.25 -9.73 8.61
CA VAL A 70 9.41 -9.18 9.35
C VAL A 70 9.58 -7.70 9.02
N ASN A 71 9.47 -7.31 7.75
CA ASN A 71 9.57 -5.92 7.31
C ASN A 71 8.43 -5.05 7.87
N GLU A 72 7.20 -5.58 7.92
CA GLU A 72 6.06 -4.91 8.53
C GLU A 72 6.34 -4.52 10.00
N LYS A 73 6.92 -5.44 10.77
CA LYS A 73 7.33 -5.15 12.16
C LYS A 73 8.40 -4.07 12.24
N LYS A 74 9.39 -4.12 11.36
CA LYS A 74 10.49 -3.14 11.33
C LYS A 74 10.02 -1.76 10.83
N LEU A 75 8.95 -1.68 10.04
CA LEU A 75 8.38 -0.40 9.61
C LEU A 75 8.00 0.47 10.81
N HIS A 76 7.57 -0.14 11.92
CA HIS A 76 7.28 0.57 13.18
C HIS A 76 8.50 1.21 13.85
N ASP A 77 9.72 0.92 13.39
CA ASP A 77 10.94 1.61 13.84
C ASP A 77 11.25 2.87 13.00
N TYR A 78 10.37 3.22 12.06
CA TYR A 78 10.61 4.32 11.12
C TYR A 78 9.48 5.35 11.15
N THR A 79 9.88 6.61 11.00
CA THR A 79 9.03 7.70 10.54
C THR A 79 9.35 7.99 9.08
N TYR A 80 8.42 8.53 8.32
CA TYR A 80 8.63 8.83 6.91
C TYR A 80 7.65 9.87 6.39
N THR A 81 7.86 10.35 5.18
CA THR A 81 6.97 11.24 4.46
C THR A 81 6.17 10.46 3.44
N GLU A 82 4.84 10.56 3.50
CA GLU A 82 3.91 10.03 2.49
C GLU A 82 3.31 11.19 1.70
N ARG A 83 3.50 11.21 0.37
CA ARG A 83 2.81 12.14 -0.53
C ARG A 83 1.80 11.36 -1.35
N SER A 84 0.53 11.73 -1.25
CA SER A 84 -0.55 11.16 -2.06
C SER A 84 -1.06 12.20 -3.05
N GLU A 85 -1.27 11.77 -4.30
CA GLU A 85 -1.92 12.54 -5.36
C GLU A 85 -3.13 11.76 -5.85
N GLN A 86 -4.30 12.38 -5.83
CA GLN A 86 -5.54 11.81 -6.33
C GLN A 86 -6.02 12.62 -7.53
N ARG A 87 -6.23 11.94 -8.65
CA ARG A 87 -6.77 12.51 -9.89
C ARG A 87 -8.15 11.90 -10.17
N ASN A 88 -9.20 12.66 -9.89
CA ASN A 88 -10.57 12.25 -10.15
C ASN A 88 -10.89 12.39 -11.63
N ARG A 89 -11.58 11.38 -12.20
CA ARG A 89 -11.97 11.34 -13.60
C ARG A 89 -13.49 11.44 -13.75
N ASN A 90 -13.92 11.96 -14.89
CA ASN A 90 -15.34 11.91 -15.28
C ASN A 90 -15.62 10.63 -16.10
N GLY A 91 -16.89 10.41 -16.45
CA GLY A 91 -17.29 9.25 -17.26
C GLY A 91 -16.72 9.19 -18.68
N LYS A 92 -15.94 10.19 -19.11
CA LYS A 92 -15.18 10.21 -20.36
C LYS A 92 -13.70 9.91 -20.16
N GLY A 93 -13.28 9.65 -18.90
CA GLY A 93 -11.89 9.41 -18.52
C GLY A 93 -11.02 10.68 -18.39
N GLU A 94 -11.62 11.88 -18.49
CA GLU A 94 -10.90 13.15 -18.36
C GLU A 94 -10.70 13.49 -16.88
N VAL A 95 -9.49 13.97 -16.51
CA VAL A 95 -9.20 14.40 -15.13
C VAL A 95 -9.96 15.69 -14.84
N THR A 96 -10.82 15.67 -13.85
CA THR A 96 -11.65 16.80 -13.43
C THR A 96 -11.12 17.52 -12.21
N LYS A 97 -10.36 16.82 -11.35
CA LYS A 97 -9.80 17.36 -10.13
C LYS A 97 -8.53 16.60 -9.77
N THR A 98 -7.50 17.34 -9.36
CA THR A 98 -6.29 16.78 -8.76
C THR A 98 -6.14 17.36 -7.36
N GLU A 99 -5.88 16.51 -6.38
CA GLU A 99 -5.60 16.88 -4.99
C GLU A 99 -4.33 16.20 -4.54
N THR A 100 -3.44 16.95 -3.91
CA THR A 100 -2.26 16.38 -3.29
C THR A 100 -2.27 16.61 -1.78
N ARG A 101 -1.79 15.62 -1.04
CA ARG A 101 -1.62 15.69 0.41
C ARG A 101 -0.29 15.09 0.79
N THR A 102 0.44 15.78 1.64
CA THR A 102 1.68 15.27 2.20
C THR A 102 1.52 15.09 3.70
N TYR A 103 1.89 13.91 4.17
CA TYR A 103 1.84 13.53 5.57
C TYR A 103 3.24 13.21 6.09
N GLU A 104 3.50 13.57 7.32
CA GLU A 104 4.51 12.91 8.14
C GLU A 104 3.84 11.71 8.81
N VAL A 105 4.38 10.51 8.60
CA VAL A 105 3.91 9.30 9.26
C VAL A 105 4.77 9.08 10.50
N LEU A 106 4.13 9.24 11.65
CA LEU A 106 4.76 9.18 12.97
C LEU A 106 4.42 7.86 13.64
N GLU A 107 5.31 7.38 14.51
CA GLU A 107 5.05 6.23 15.38
C GLU A 107 4.75 6.73 16.79
N ILE A 108 3.54 6.53 17.27
CA ILE A 108 3.07 7.01 18.57
C ILE A 108 2.53 5.83 19.39
N TYR A 109 3.24 5.43 20.44
CA TYR A 109 2.87 4.31 21.33
C TYR A 109 2.59 2.98 20.61
N GLY A 110 3.35 2.67 19.54
CA GLY A 110 3.18 1.45 18.75
C GLY A 110 2.12 1.56 17.64
N GLU A 111 1.67 2.77 17.31
CA GLU A 111 0.64 3.02 16.29
C GLU A 111 1.12 4.08 15.29
N GLN A 112 1.01 3.79 13.99
CA GLN A 112 1.31 4.77 12.95
C GLN A 112 0.20 5.83 12.87
N VAL A 113 0.59 7.10 12.90
CA VAL A 113 -0.29 8.25 12.88
C VAL A 113 0.13 9.22 11.79
N ASN A 114 -0.79 9.56 10.91
CA ASN A 114 -0.55 10.50 9.81
C ASN A 114 -0.82 11.94 10.28
N ARG A 115 0.21 12.79 10.25
CA ARG A 115 0.16 14.23 10.47
C ARG A 115 0.19 14.92 9.12
N LEU A 116 -0.88 15.60 8.74
CA LEU A 116 -0.90 16.37 7.50
C LEU A 116 0.03 17.58 7.61
N VAL A 117 0.92 17.76 6.62
CA VAL A 117 1.90 18.88 6.61
C VAL A 117 1.76 19.78 5.38
N ALA A 118 1.21 19.25 4.27
CA ALA A 118 0.95 20.06 3.07
C ALA A 118 -0.31 19.60 2.33
N LYS A 119 -0.95 20.54 1.63
CA LYS A 119 -2.05 20.31 0.68
C LYS A 119 -1.71 21.02 -0.64
N ASP A 120 -1.99 20.35 -1.76
CA ASP A 120 -1.70 20.87 -3.11
C ASP A 120 -0.25 21.38 -3.22
N ASP A 121 0.67 20.56 -2.69
CA ASP A 121 2.11 20.79 -2.60
C ASP A 121 2.50 22.12 -1.90
N LYS A 122 1.58 22.71 -1.12
CA LYS A 122 1.83 23.90 -0.30
C LYS A 122 1.76 23.55 1.18
N PRO A 123 2.70 24.04 2.00
CA PRO A 123 2.64 23.88 3.44
C PRO A 123 1.28 24.36 3.99
N LEU A 124 0.81 23.74 5.05
CA LEU A 124 -0.42 24.16 5.73
C LEU A 124 -0.31 25.59 6.23
N SER A 125 -1.44 26.32 6.28
CA SER A 125 -1.53 27.57 7.01
C SER A 125 -1.18 27.34 8.48
N ALA A 126 -0.68 28.36 9.19
CA ALA A 126 -0.40 28.27 10.63
C ALA A 126 -1.61 27.78 11.44
N ARG A 127 -2.83 28.20 11.06
CA ARG A 127 -4.07 27.76 11.68
C ARG A 127 -4.34 26.26 11.46
N ASP A 128 -4.11 25.73 10.25
CA ASP A 128 -4.39 24.34 9.94
C ASP A 128 -3.28 23.42 10.48
N ALA A 129 -2.04 23.89 10.50
CA ALA A 129 -0.94 23.20 11.17
C ALA A 129 -1.22 23.05 12.68
N ALA A 130 -1.70 24.13 13.35
CA ALA A 130 -2.06 24.06 14.77
C ALA A 130 -3.20 23.05 15.04
N LYS A 131 -4.19 22.92 14.14
CA LYS A 131 -5.23 21.88 14.27
C LYS A 131 -4.68 20.46 14.14
N GLU A 132 -3.74 20.24 13.22
CA GLU A 132 -3.10 18.93 13.10
C GLU A 132 -2.24 18.63 14.34
N ASP A 133 -1.49 19.61 14.86
CA ASP A 133 -0.74 19.48 16.11
C ASP A 133 -1.66 19.12 17.29
N GLU A 134 -2.82 19.79 17.41
CA GLU A 134 -3.84 19.49 18.44
C GLU A 134 -4.39 18.06 18.29
N LYS A 135 -4.63 17.61 17.05
CA LYS A 135 -5.08 16.23 16.75
C LYS A 135 -4.04 15.20 17.19
N ILE A 136 -2.77 15.44 16.88
CA ILE A 136 -1.66 14.57 17.30
C ILE A 136 -1.54 14.56 18.82
N GLN A 137 -1.60 15.73 19.46
CA GLN A 137 -1.54 15.83 20.93
C GLN A 137 -2.67 15.06 21.60
N LYS A 138 -3.91 15.14 21.10
CA LYS A 138 -5.03 14.32 21.61
C LYS A 138 -4.78 12.82 21.51
N ILE A 139 -4.11 12.36 20.44
CA ILE A 139 -3.74 10.95 20.30
C ILE A 139 -2.70 10.58 21.35
N ILE A 140 -1.65 11.39 21.52
CA ILE A 140 -0.61 11.19 22.52
C ILE A 140 -1.23 11.11 23.91
N ASP A 141 -2.07 12.10 24.30
CA ASP A 141 -2.71 12.15 25.61
C ASP A 141 -3.61 10.96 25.87
N LYS A 142 -4.39 10.55 24.86
CA LYS A 142 -5.22 9.34 24.94
C LYS A 142 -4.38 8.07 25.21
N ARG A 143 -3.24 7.93 24.53
CA ARG A 143 -2.36 6.78 24.71
C ARG A 143 -1.60 6.81 26.04
N LYS A 144 -1.16 7.99 26.46
CA LYS A 144 -0.48 8.21 27.74
C LYS A 144 -1.36 7.82 28.94
N HIS A 145 -2.66 8.07 28.83
CA HIS A 145 -3.64 7.79 29.90
C HIS A 145 -4.48 6.53 29.62
N GLU A 146 -4.06 5.69 28.65
CA GLU A 146 -4.74 4.44 28.31
C GLU A 146 -4.72 3.49 29.53
N SER A 147 -5.89 2.93 29.89
CA SER A 147 -5.96 1.94 30.95
C SER A 147 -5.26 0.64 30.55
N ASN A 148 -4.76 -0.13 31.53
CA ASN A 148 -4.17 -1.45 31.26
C ASN A 148 -5.14 -2.37 30.50
N SER A 149 -6.43 -2.35 30.84
CA SER A 149 -7.47 -3.13 30.15
C SER A 149 -7.63 -2.73 28.70
N ASP A 150 -7.62 -1.44 28.36
CA ASP A 150 -7.77 -0.98 26.99
C ASP A 150 -6.51 -1.23 26.17
N ARG A 151 -5.33 -1.09 26.79
CA ARG A 151 -4.05 -1.48 26.20
C ARG A 151 -4.03 -2.97 25.83
N GLU A 152 -4.46 -3.84 26.75
CA GLU A 152 -4.53 -5.29 26.47
C GLU A 152 -5.50 -5.60 25.33
N LYS A 153 -6.68 -4.96 25.29
CA LYS A 153 -7.64 -5.13 24.20
C LYS A 153 -7.03 -4.72 22.86
N ARG A 154 -6.32 -3.58 22.82
CA ARG A 154 -5.63 -3.10 21.63
C ARG A 154 -4.57 -4.07 21.15
N LEU A 155 -3.68 -4.51 22.04
CA LEU A 155 -2.63 -5.48 21.72
C LEU A 155 -3.19 -6.83 21.23
N LYS A 156 -4.27 -7.33 21.85
CA LYS A 156 -4.97 -8.54 21.38
C LYS A 156 -5.57 -8.35 19.98
N LYS A 157 -6.12 -7.18 19.71
CA LYS A 157 -6.65 -6.86 18.37
C LYS A 157 -5.55 -6.85 17.33
N GLU A 158 -4.43 -6.17 17.60
CA GLU A 158 -3.28 -6.11 16.72
C GLU A 158 -2.68 -7.50 16.45
N GLU A 159 -2.56 -8.36 17.50
CA GLU A 159 -2.07 -9.74 17.31
C GLU A 159 -3.04 -10.57 16.46
N LYS A 160 -4.35 -10.41 16.67
CA LYS A 160 -5.34 -11.06 15.83
C LYS A 160 -5.23 -10.62 14.37
N GLU A 161 -5.08 -9.32 14.12
CA GLU A 161 -4.90 -8.77 12.78
C GLU A 161 -3.64 -9.33 12.11
N ARG A 162 -2.53 -9.45 12.83
CA ARG A 162 -1.29 -10.11 12.34
C ARG A 162 -1.53 -11.60 12.01
N GLN A 163 -2.26 -12.31 12.87
CA GLN A 163 -2.59 -13.71 12.61
C GLN A 163 -3.48 -13.85 11.38
N ASP A 164 -4.51 -13.00 11.25
CA ASP A 164 -5.39 -12.98 10.09
C ASP A 164 -4.60 -12.69 8.80
N GLY A 165 -3.62 -11.79 8.84
CA GLY A 165 -2.70 -11.52 7.73
C GLY A 165 -1.88 -12.77 7.32
N ARG A 166 -1.28 -13.46 8.29
CA ARG A 166 -0.53 -14.72 8.02
C ARG A 166 -1.39 -15.78 7.36
N GLU A 167 -2.62 -15.98 7.85
CA GLU A 167 -3.53 -16.95 7.26
C GLU A 167 -3.97 -16.54 5.84
N PHE A 168 -4.18 -15.24 5.59
CA PHE A 168 -4.48 -14.74 4.25
C PHE A 168 -3.35 -15.00 3.26
N VAL A 169 -2.08 -14.82 3.66
CA VAL A 169 -0.92 -15.13 2.82
C VAL A 169 -0.85 -16.62 2.45
N LYS A 170 -1.20 -17.52 3.37
CA LYS A 170 -1.30 -18.97 3.06
C LYS A 170 -2.36 -19.23 2.00
N GLU A 171 -3.49 -18.53 2.04
CA GLU A 171 -4.53 -18.64 1.01
C GLU A 171 -4.04 -18.11 -0.34
N ILE A 172 -3.23 -17.05 -0.39
CA ILE A 172 -2.61 -16.58 -1.64
C ILE A 172 -1.81 -17.71 -2.29
N ALA A 173 -0.94 -18.39 -1.56
CA ALA A 173 -0.16 -19.50 -2.09
C ALA A 173 -1.04 -20.64 -2.65
N ALA A 174 -2.22 -20.86 -2.07
CA ALA A 174 -3.18 -21.87 -2.53
C ALA A 174 -4.05 -21.40 -3.70
N ALA A 175 -4.32 -20.08 -3.79
CA ALA A 175 -5.26 -19.49 -4.74
C ALA A 175 -4.72 -19.34 -6.16
N TYR A 176 -3.39 -19.40 -6.34
CA TYR A 176 -2.76 -19.09 -7.63
C TYR A 176 -1.91 -20.23 -8.18
N ASN A 177 -1.85 -20.28 -9.50
CA ASN A 177 -0.80 -20.96 -10.24
C ASN A 177 0.29 -19.92 -10.50
N PHE A 178 1.50 -20.20 -10.01
CA PHE A 178 2.66 -19.33 -10.17
C PHE A 178 3.58 -19.86 -11.25
N THR A 179 4.04 -18.97 -12.14
CA THR A 179 4.96 -19.32 -13.23
C THR A 179 6.01 -18.23 -13.35
N GLN A 180 7.30 -18.61 -13.34
CA GLN A 180 8.35 -17.66 -13.67
C GLN A 180 8.28 -17.33 -15.15
N THR A 181 8.20 -16.03 -15.48
CA THR A 181 8.17 -15.54 -16.86
C THR A 181 9.52 -15.00 -17.34
N GLY A 182 10.46 -14.78 -16.41
CA GLY A 182 11.80 -14.30 -16.71
C GLY A 182 12.52 -13.77 -15.49
N THR A 183 13.55 -12.97 -15.76
CA THR A 183 14.26 -12.14 -14.78
C THR A 183 14.37 -10.72 -15.31
N GLU A 184 14.31 -9.74 -14.42
CA GLU A 184 14.47 -8.32 -14.74
C GLU A 184 15.35 -7.64 -13.69
N LEU A 185 16.01 -6.54 -14.08
CA LEU A 185 16.69 -5.67 -13.14
C LEU A 185 15.71 -4.61 -12.63
N VAL A 186 15.47 -4.59 -11.32
CA VAL A 186 14.70 -3.53 -10.66
C VAL A 186 15.60 -2.78 -9.71
N ALA A 187 15.76 -1.48 -9.92
CA ALA A 187 16.70 -0.64 -9.17
C ALA A 187 18.14 -1.23 -9.08
N GLY A 188 18.62 -1.85 -10.17
CA GLY A 188 19.95 -2.47 -10.25
C GLY A 188 20.07 -3.85 -9.58
N ARG A 189 18.99 -4.43 -9.07
CA ARG A 189 18.95 -5.74 -8.42
C ARG A 189 18.26 -6.78 -9.32
N GLU A 190 18.85 -7.97 -9.42
CA GLU A 190 18.24 -9.07 -10.17
C GLU A 190 16.97 -9.56 -9.47
N THR A 191 15.89 -9.70 -10.22
CA THR A 191 14.60 -10.18 -9.71
C THR A 191 14.05 -11.31 -10.59
N TYR A 192 13.42 -12.30 -9.95
CA TYR A 192 12.55 -13.24 -10.62
C TYR A 192 11.20 -12.58 -10.89
N VAL A 193 10.71 -12.69 -12.13
CA VAL A 193 9.37 -12.22 -12.50
C VAL A 193 8.42 -13.41 -12.46
N ILE A 194 7.50 -13.42 -11.51
CA ILE A 194 6.55 -14.51 -11.28
C ILE A 194 5.14 -14.03 -11.64
N ALA A 195 4.53 -14.66 -12.65
CA ALA A 195 3.12 -14.48 -12.95
C ALA A 195 2.26 -15.28 -11.96
N ALA A 196 1.17 -14.68 -11.52
CA ALA A 196 0.17 -15.26 -10.61
C ALA A 196 -1.20 -15.25 -11.28
N GLU A 197 -1.63 -16.43 -11.74
CA GLU A 197 -2.96 -16.63 -12.36
C GLU A 197 -3.88 -17.39 -11.39
N PRO A 198 -5.13 -16.94 -11.20
CA PRO A 198 -6.07 -17.63 -10.32
C PRO A 198 -6.23 -19.11 -10.67
N ARG A 199 -6.13 -19.97 -9.66
CA ARG A 199 -6.29 -21.41 -9.84
C ARG A 199 -7.77 -21.72 -10.04
N PRO A 200 -8.14 -22.41 -11.14
CA PRO A 200 -9.51 -22.88 -11.33
C PRO A 200 -9.95 -23.79 -10.17
N GLY A 201 -11.16 -23.58 -9.68
CA GLY A 201 -11.72 -24.39 -8.59
C GLY A 201 -11.19 -24.05 -7.19
N PHE A 202 -10.36 -23.02 -7.02
CA PHE A 202 -9.99 -22.56 -5.68
C PHE A 202 -11.22 -22.10 -4.89
N ALA A 203 -11.40 -22.66 -3.71
CA ALA A 203 -12.48 -22.31 -2.79
C ALA A 203 -11.88 -21.59 -1.57
N PRO A 204 -12.09 -20.26 -1.45
CA PRO A 204 -11.55 -19.50 -0.31
C PRO A 204 -12.24 -19.92 1.00
N THR A 205 -11.45 -20.11 2.04
CA THR A 205 -11.92 -20.45 3.38
C THR A 205 -12.26 -19.20 4.19
N ARG A 206 -11.66 -18.07 3.84
CA ARG A 206 -11.84 -16.78 4.50
C ARG A 206 -12.63 -15.80 3.63
N LYS A 207 -13.34 -14.87 4.28
CA LYS A 207 -14.11 -13.83 3.57
C LYS A 207 -13.22 -12.93 2.73
N GLU A 208 -12.07 -12.58 3.26
CA GLU A 208 -11.08 -11.70 2.63
C GLU A 208 -10.50 -12.35 1.37
N ALA A 209 -10.32 -13.67 1.38
CA ALA A 209 -9.76 -14.43 0.26
C ALA A 209 -10.71 -14.61 -0.92
N LYS A 210 -12.00 -14.24 -0.78
CA LYS A 210 -13.00 -14.29 -1.88
C LYS A 210 -12.66 -13.36 -3.05
N VAL A 211 -11.74 -12.42 -2.84
CA VAL A 211 -11.26 -11.52 -3.90
C VAL A 211 -10.18 -12.18 -4.77
N LEU A 212 -9.41 -13.15 -4.23
CA LEU A 212 -8.25 -13.75 -4.90
C LEU A 212 -8.57 -14.35 -6.28
N PRO A 213 -9.65 -15.11 -6.50
CA PRO A 213 -10.01 -15.61 -7.83
C PRO A 213 -10.37 -14.54 -8.86
N LYS A 214 -10.48 -13.29 -8.43
CA LYS A 214 -10.86 -12.15 -9.27
C LYS A 214 -9.70 -11.20 -9.56
N ILE A 215 -8.49 -11.55 -9.15
CA ILE A 215 -7.28 -10.75 -9.33
C ILE A 215 -6.23 -11.63 -9.98
N ARG A 216 -5.50 -11.10 -10.95
CA ARG A 216 -4.28 -11.69 -11.48
C ARG A 216 -3.14 -10.68 -11.40
N GLY A 217 -1.91 -11.11 -11.54
CA GLY A 217 -0.80 -10.17 -11.51
C GLY A 217 0.57 -10.79 -11.73
N ARG A 218 1.58 -9.96 -11.53
CA ARG A 218 2.99 -10.35 -11.52
C ARG A 218 3.65 -9.80 -10.27
N VAL A 219 4.59 -10.55 -9.74
CA VAL A 219 5.44 -10.15 -8.63
C VAL A 219 6.90 -10.25 -9.05
N TRP A 220 7.68 -9.21 -8.77
CA TRP A 220 9.13 -9.21 -8.93
C TRP A 220 9.74 -9.49 -7.57
N ILE A 221 10.53 -10.54 -7.49
CA ILE A 221 11.14 -11.01 -6.24
C ILE A 221 12.65 -10.90 -6.37
N ASP A 222 13.26 -10.15 -5.46
CA ASP A 222 14.72 -10.04 -5.36
C ASP A 222 15.35 -11.41 -5.17
N ALA A 223 16.27 -11.78 -6.08
CA ALA A 223 16.86 -13.11 -6.12
C ALA A 223 17.79 -13.38 -4.94
N ALA A 224 18.42 -12.36 -4.37
CA ALA A 224 19.36 -12.49 -3.26
C ALA A 224 18.65 -12.55 -1.89
N GLU A 225 17.60 -11.73 -1.70
CA GLU A 225 16.96 -11.56 -0.39
C GLU A 225 15.60 -12.25 -0.28
N ASN A 226 15.06 -12.78 -1.39
CA ASN A 226 13.74 -13.40 -1.45
C ASN A 226 12.65 -12.44 -0.89
N GLN A 227 12.72 -11.18 -1.34
CA GLN A 227 11.77 -10.14 -0.97
C GLN A 227 11.06 -9.65 -2.23
N TRP A 228 9.75 -9.43 -2.16
CA TRP A 228 9.07 -8.77 -3.26
C TRP A 228 9.49 -7.30 -3.33
N VAL A 229 9.77 -6.84 -4.53
CA VAL A 229 10.20 -5.47 -4.78
C VAL A 229 9.18 -4.68 -5.60
N LYS A 230 8.37 -5.39 -6.38
CA LYS A 230 7.28 -4.83 -7.16
C LYS A 230 6.17 -5.84 -7.31
N ILE A 231 4.95 -5.35 -7.25
CA ILE A 231 3.73 -6.11 -7.56
C ILE A 231 2.93 -5.28 -8.57
N ASP A 232 2.43 -5.94 -9.60
CA ASP A 232 1.57 -5.38 -10.64
C ASP A 232 0.35 -6.31 -10.75
N ALA A 233 -0.82 -5.83 -10.38
CA ALA A 233 -2.03 -6.63 -10.30
C ALA A 233 -3.25 -5.90 -10.85
N GLU A 234 -4.17 -6.68 -11.44
CA GLU A 234 -5.43 -6.16 -11.95
C GLU A 234 -6.62 -7.04 -11.57
N THR A 235 -7.79 -6.43 -11.45
CA THR A 235 -9.03 -7.17 -11.28
C THR A 235 -9.55 -7.68 -12.62
N ILE A 236 -9.74 -9.00 -12.73
CA ILE A 236 -10.29 -9.67 -13.93
C ILE A 236 -11.79 -9.85 -13.88
N ALA A 237 -12.41 -9.56 -12.73
CA ALA A 237 -13.86 -9.56 -12.52
C ALA A 237 -14.24 -8.53 -11.45
N THR A 238 -15.49 -8.09 -11.48
CA THR A 238 -16.02 -7.15 -10.48
C THR A 238 -16.00 -7.77 -9.08
N ILE A 239 -15.47 -7.02 -8.11
CA ILE A 239 -15.44 -7.38 -6.69
C ILE A 239 -16.51 -6.55 -5.97
N SER A 240 -17.40 -7.21 -5.23
CA SER A 240 -18.44 -6.54 -4.45
C SER A 240 -18.15 -6.65 -2.96
N PHE A 241 -18.31 -5.54 -2.25
CA PHE A 241 -18.14 -5.44 -0.81
C PHE A 241 -19.48 -5.07 -0.16
N GLY A 242 -19.84 -5.77 0.93
CA GLY A 242 -20.99 -5.46 1.78
C GLY A 242 -22.30 -5.29 1.02
N LEU A 243 -23.03 -6.35 0.70
CA LEU A 243 -24.40 -6.35 0.10
C LEU A 243 -24.65 -5.17 -0.88
N PHE A 244 -23.73 -4.94 -1.82
CA PHE A 244 -23.77 -3.87 -2.83
C PHE A 244 -23.39 -2.46 -2.37
N LEU A 245 -22.80 -2.29 -1.20
CA LEU A 245 -22.33 -0.97 -0.72
C LEU A 245 -21.17 -0.42 -1.57
N ALA A 246 -20.28 -1.29 -2.05
CA ALA A 246 -19.24 -0.90 -2.98
C ALA A 246 -18.97 -2.00 -4.01
N ARG A 247 -18.70 -1.61 -5.25
CA ARG A 247 -18.31 -2.50 -6.34
C ARG A 247 -17.06 -1.95 -7.01
N LEU A 248 -15.99 -2.72 -6.91
CA LEU A 248 -14.75 -2.46 -7.64
C LEU A 248 -14.87 -3.14 -9.00
N HIS A 249 -14.80 -2.38 -10.06
CA HIS A 249 -15.00 -2.90 -11.40
C HIS A 249 -13.78 -3.69 -11.91
N LYS A 250 -14.02 -4.55 -12.89
CA LYS A 250 -12.95 -5.20 -13.66
C LYS A 250 -12.05 -4.13 -14.28
N GLY A 251 -10.73 -4.37 -14.31
CA GLY A 251 -9.76 -3.43 -14.87
C GLY A 251 -9.17 -2.46 -13.84
N THR A 252 -9.57 -2.54 -12.55
CA THR A 252 -8.84 -1.84 -11.50
C THR A 252 -7.42 -2.38 -11.48
N HIS A 253 -6.44 -1.48 -11.58
CA HIS A 253 -5.03 -1.78 -11.71
C HIS A 253 -4.25 -1.21 -10.52
N ILE A 254 -3.34 -1.99 -9.98
CA ILE A 254 -2.53 -1.63 -8.81
C ILE A 254 -1.08 -1.99 -9.12
N VAL A 255 -0.20 -1.01 -9.00
CA VAL A 255 1.25 -1.23 -8.97
C VAL A 255 1.77 -0.77 -7.63
N THR A 256 2.53 -1.61 -6.95
CA THR A 256 3.21 -1.23 -5.69
C THR A 256 4.65 -1.65 -5.72
N GLU A 257 5.52 -0.81 -5.18
CA GLU A 257 6.97 -0.99 -5.17
C GLU A 257 7.51 -0.81 -3.76
N GLN A 258 8.55 -1.57 -3.43
CA GLN A 258 9.34 -1.40 -2.23
C GLN A 258 10.76 -0.92 -2.56
N MET A 259 11.40 -0.31 -1.58
CA MET A 259 12.80 0.04 -1.62
C MET A 259 13.53 -0.51 -0.39
N ARG A 260 14.82 -0.80 -0.54
CA ARG A 260 15.66 -1.18 0.57
C ARG A 260 16.11 0.08 1.32
N VAL A 261 15.86 0.11 2.62
CA VAL A 261 16.19 1.24 3.49
C VAL A 261 17.25 0.81 4.49
N ASN A 262 18.28 1.64 4.66
CA ASN A 262 19.41 1.43 5.59
C ASN A 262 20.07 0.04 5.49
N ASP A 263 20.01 -0.60 4.33
CA ASP A 263 20.52 -1.95 4.10
C ASP A 263 19.98 -3.05 5.05
N GLU A 264 18.81 -2.82 5.67
CA GLU A 264 18.28 -3.73 6.69
C GLU A 264 16.82 -4.11 6.53
N VAL A 265 16.02 -3.31 5.78
CA VAL A 265 14.58 -3.51 5.69
C VAL A 265 14.04 -3.06 4.32
N TRP A 266 13.01 -3.75 3.85
CA TRP A 266 12.28 -3.36 2.65
C TRP A 266 11.01 -2.64 3.06
N LEU A 267 10.83 -1.41 2.58
CA LEU A 267 9.72 -0.54 2.95
C LEU A 267 9.02 -0.01 1.69
N PRO A 268 7.74 0.38 1.79
CA PRO A 268 7.00 0.98 0.68
C PRO A 268 7.76 2.15 0.05
N ARG A 269 7.71 2.25 -1.25
CA ARG A 269 8.31 3.36 -2.02
C ARG A 269 7.27 4.09 -2.83
N HIS A 270 6.46 3.33 -3.57
CA HIS A 270 5.51 3.88 -4.51
C HIS A 270 4.31 2.95 -4.64
N THR A 271 3.12 3.52 -4.70
CA THR A 271 1.89 2.79 -5.00
C THR A 271 1.05 3.62 -5.96
N ALA A 272 0.76 3.06 -7.13
CA ALA A 272 -0.17 3.63 -8.10
C ALA A 272 -1.39 2.73 -8.22
N VAL A 273 -2.58 3.33 -8.12
CA VAL A 273 -3.86 2.61 -8.23
C VAL A 273 -4.77 3.36 -9.18
N HIS A 274 -5.27 2.67 -10.20
CA HIS A 274 -6.43 3.13 -10.94
C HIS A 274 -7.67 2.43 -10.40
N VAL A 275 -8.64 3.20 -9.92
CA VAL A 275 -9.84 2.70 -9.25
C VAL A 275 -11.09 3.16 -9.98
N ASP A 276 -11.91 2.22 -10.43
CA ASP A 276 -13.29 2.46 -10.85
C ASP A 276 -14.23 1.74 -9.87
N VAL A 277 -14.90 2.51 -9.00
CA VAL A 277 -15.77 2.01 -7.93
C VAL A 277 -17.15 2.63 -8.03
N ARG A 278 -18.17 1.78 -7.95
CA ARG A 278 -19.54 2.23 -7.73
C ARG A 278 -19.92 2.12 -6.26
N LEU A 279 -20.28 3.27 -5.68
CA LEU A 279 -20.70 3.36 -4.28
C LEU A 279 -22.23 3.46 -4.19
N ALA A 280 -22.84 2.63 -3.34
CA ALA A 280 -24.26 2.69 -2.93
C ALA A 280 -25.26 2.88 -4.09
N LEU A 281 -25.06 2.22 -5.24
CA LEU A 281 -25.89 2.27 -6.46
C LEU A 281 -25.99 3.65 -7.15
N LEU A 282 -25.47 4.73 -6.55
CA LEU A 282 -25.74 6.11 -6.99
C LEU A 282 -24.52 6.88 -7.43
N LYS A 283 -23.32 6.58 -6.92
CA LYS A 283 -22.12 7.37 -7.21
C LYS A 283 -21.03 6.48 -7.82
N ASN A 284 -20.61 6.81 -9.03
CA ASN A 284 -19.38 6.26 -9.60
C ASN A 284 -18.21 7.13 -9.13
N PHE A 285 -17.15 6.48 -8.74
CA PHE A 285 -15.88 7.08 -8.37
C PHE A 285 -14.82 6.46 -9.26
N ASP A 286 -14.27 7.27 -10.14
CA ASP A 286 -13.18 6.92 -11.07
C ASP A 286 -12.01 7.84 -10.76
N ALA A 287 -10.90 7.27 -10.32
CA ALA A 287 -9.73 8.04 -9.92
C ALA A 287 -8.43 7.26 -10.08
N ASP A 288 -7.35 8.00 -10.36
CA ASP A 288 -5.99 7.52 -10.13
C ASP A 288 -5.50 8.01 -8.78
N LEU A 289 -4.91 7.13 -8.01
CA LEU A 289 -4.21 7.43 -6.77
C LEU A 289 -2.73 7.10 -6.96
N ASP A 290 -1.87 8.04 -6.67
CA ASP A 290 -0.42 7.90 -6.68
C ASP A 290 0.14 8.25 -5.30
N VAL A 291 0.83 7.31 -4.65
CA VAL A 291 1.37 7.47 -3.30
C VAL A 291 2.87 7.21 -3.33
N VAL A 292 3.64 8.17 -2.85
CA VAL A 292 5.10 8.07 -2.74
C VAL A 292 5.50 8.17 -1.28
N ASP A 293 6.19 7.12 -0.80
CA ASP A 293 6.77 7.07 0.54
C ASP A 293 8.29 7.31 0.43
N LYS A 294 8.82 8.22 1.25
CA LYS A 294 10.23 8.65 1.21
C LYS A 294 10.71 9.21 2.55
N ASP A 295 11.97 9.57 2.60
CA ASP A 295 12.60 10.24 3.77
C ASP A 295 12.47 9.40 5.05
N TYR A 296 12.65 8.08 4.93
CA TYR A 296 12.62 7.15 6.04
C TYR A 296 13.69 7.46 7.08
N LYS A 297 13.29 7.67 8.32
CA LYS A 297 14.17 7.93 9.45
C LYS A 297 13.92 6.91 10.54
N LYS A 298 14.97 6.14 10.88
CA LYS A 298 14.90 5.19 12.00
C LYS A 298 14.99 5.96 13.31
N PHE A 299 14.11 5.69 14.24
CA PHE A 299 14.19 6.24 15.57
C PHE A 299 14.58 5.15 16.58
N HIS A 300 15.36 5.51 17.59
CA HIS A 300 15.73 4.61 18.68
C HIS A 300 14.66 4.67 19.78
N ALA A 301 14.31 3.52 20.34
CA ALA A 301 13.22 3.34 21.33
C ALA A 301 13.35 4.20 22.62
N GLN A 302 14.47 4.91 22.81
CA GLN A 302 14.67 5.84 23.92
C GLN A 302 13.93 7.17 23.75
N THR A 303 13.49 7.52 22.52
CA THR A 303 12.79 8.78 22.20
C THR A 303 11.27 8.57 22.09
N LYS A 304 10.70 7.62 22.80
CA LYS A 304 9.30 7.18 22.65
C LYS A 304 8.22 8.19 23.04
N ILE A 305 8.60 9.35 23.60
CA ILE A 305 7.67 10.42 23.96
C ILE A 305 8.35 11.74 23.63
N VAL A 306 8.36 12.10 22.36
CA VAL A 306 8.75 13.45 21.97
C VAL A 306 7.48 14.28 21.89
N GLY A 307 7.36 15.29 22.73
CA GLY A 307 6.32 16.31 22.58
C GLY A 307 6.51 17.07 21.26
N ILE A 308 5.45 17.67 20.74
CA ILE A 308 5.48 18.43 19.47
C ILE A 308 6.58 19.51 19.47
N GLU A 309 6.99 20.01 20.64
CA GLU A 309 8.07 21.01 20.76
C GLU A 309 9.46 20.48 20.43
N GLU A 310 9.75 19.19 20.70
CA GLU A 310 11.04 18.58 20.39
C GLU A 310 11.15 18.12 18.92
N MET A 311 10.04 17.98 18.19
CA MET A 311 10.02 17.65 16.75
C MET A 311 10.33 18.87 15.86
N LYS A 312 10.42 20.08 16.42
CA LYS A 312 10.69 21.33 15.68
C LYS A 312 12.19 21.75 15.70
N GLN A 313 13.04 20.98 16.34
CA GLN A 313 14.51 21.12 16.28
C GLN A 313 15.12 20.12 15.32
#